data_dadc6812685017ffa070ebb77d69d68a
#
_entry.id   dadc6812685017ffa070ebb77d69d68a
#
_cell.length_a   1.000
_cell.length_b   1.000
_cell.length_c   1.000
_cell.angle_alpha   90.00
_cell.angle_beta   90.00
_cell.angle_gamma   90.00
#
_symmetry.space_group_name_H-M   'P 1'
#
loop_
_entity.id
_entity.type
_entity.pdbx_description
1 polymer ?
#
loop_
_entity_poly.entity_id
_entity_poly.type
_entity_poly.pdbx_seq_one_letter_code
_entity_poly.pdbx_strand_id
1 'polypeptide(L)'
;NFNLPEDGSVTVKDITSDLATLLVTGPKAPGLMADLAGEGMGHEAFPWLTWRQMEIGGVKVNAIRVSFAGEAGWELHCDMGDITALYDAVWAAGQPHNIGNFGMLALDSMRLEKGYRSWKADLTSDYTMFQSGLGRWVNLNKEAFTGKAALQAEHQAGVTQNFVTLTLDDPADGEPFGEAVYLSTVRIDGNDAGLVVSAGYGHRVGKSIAMAVLDARMLESGGAMTVDVLGRERAAHLVAGDVLYDPENAKMKV
;
A
#
# COMPACT_ATOMS: atom_id res chain seq x y z
N ASN A 1 -14.69 -18.28 -12.43
CA ASN A 1 -13.98 -19.19 -13.36
C ASN A 1 -14.16 -18.78 -14.85
N PHE A 2 -14.62 -17.56 -15.14
CA PHE A 2 -14.92 -17.12 -16.54
C PHE A 2 -13.71 -17.07 -17.48
N ASN A 3 -12.49 -17.04 -16.94
CA ASN A 3 -11.27 -16.90 -17.74
C ASN A 3 -10.39 -18.15 -17.71
N LEU A 4 -10.87 -19.26 -17.16
CA LEU A 4 -10.12 -20.51 -17.18
C LEU A 4 -10.25 -21.17 -18.55
N PRO A 5 -9.17 -21.66 -19.16
CA PRO A 5 -9.23 -22.47 -20.37
C PRO A 5 -10.06 -23.74 -20.12
N GLU A 6 -10.86 -24.13 -21.11
CA GLU A 6 -11.70 -25.35 -21.02
C GLU A 6 -10.88 -26.65 -21.24
N ASP A 7 -9.64 -26.51 -21.70
CA ASP A 7 -8.74 -27.62 -22.02
C ASP A 7 -8.08 -28.28 -20.79
N GLY A 8 -8.38 -27.78 -19.58
CA GLY A 8 -7.80 -28.29 -18.34
C GLY A 8 -6.33 -27.96 -18.11
N SER A 9 -5.72 -27.10 -18.95
CA SER A 9 -4.31 -26.68 -18.82
C SER A 9 -4.04 -25.84 -17.57
N VAL A 10 -5.09 -25.24 -16.99
CA VAL A 10 -5.01 -24.43 -15.77
C VAL A 10 -6.00 -24.94 -14.73
N THR A 11 -5.51 -25.14 -13.50
CA THR A 11 -6.34 -25.46 -12.34
C THR A 11 -6.18 -24.36 -11.28
N VAL A 12 -7.27 -24.05 -10.59
CA VAL A 12 -7.30 -23.09 -9.47
C VAL A 12 -7.75 -23.83 -8.22
N LYS A 13 -6.95 -23.77 -7.17
CA LYS A 13 -7.28 -24.28 -5.83
C LYS A 13 -7.28 -23.11 -4.84
N ASP A 14 -8.33 -22.97 -4.05
CA ASP A 14 -8.34 -22.10 -2.89
C ASP A 14 -7.57 -22.77 -1.76
N ILE A 15 -6.49 -22.15 -1.29
CA ILE A 15 -5.61 -22.62 -0.22
C ILE A 15 -5.60 -21.66 0.98
N THR A 16 -6.59 -20.78 1.09
CA THR A 16 -6.66 -19.75 2.13
C THR A 16 -6.62 -20.34 3.55
N SER A 17 -7.24 -21.50 3.75
CA SER A 17 -7.22 -22.19 5.04
C SER A 17 -5.98 -23.07 5.28
N ASP A 18 -5.19 -23.31 4.25
CA ASP A 18 -4.01 -24.17 4.32
C ASP A 18 -2.74 -23.37 4.68
N LEU A 19 -2.73 -22.05 4.41
CA LEU A 19 -1.58 -21.18 4.59
C LEU A 19 -1.81 -20.09 5.64
N ALA A 20 -0.74 -19.74 6.32
CA ALA A 20 -0.65 -18.57 7.21
C ALA A 20 0.51 -17.68 6.81
N THR A 21 0.44 -16.41 7.20
CA THR A 21 1.44 -15.39 6.86
C THR A 21 1.78 -14.54 8.07
N LEU A 22 3.08 -14.37 8.34
CA LEU A 22 3.60 -13.34 9.24
C LEU A 22 4.28 -12.25 8.43
N LEU A 23 3.99 -10.99 8.75
CA LEU A 23 4.75 -9.84 8.25
C LEU A 23 5.81 -9.44 9.28
N VAL A 24 7.08 -9.49 8.87
CA VAL A 24 8.23 -8.97 9.65
C VAL A 24 8.74 -7.74 8.94
N THR A 25 8.64 -6.56 9.57
CA THR A 25 9.03 -5.30 8.93
C THR A 25 9.59 -4.31 9.94
N GLY A 26 10.39 -3.37 9.46
CA GLY A 26 10.96 -2.29 10.25
C GLY A 26 12.45 -2.10 10.03
N PRO A 27 13.04 -1.02 10.57
CA PRO A 27 14.45 -0.68 10.34
C PRO A 27 15.42 -1.72 10.88
N LYS A 28 15.03 -2.55 11.86
CA LYS A 28 15.84 -3.64 12.42
C LYS A 28 15.48 -5.02 11.85
N ALA A 29 14.48 -5.11 10.99
CA ALA A 29 14.07 -6.38 10.39
C ALA A 29 15.19 -7.07 9.59
N PRO A 30 16.08 -6.38 8.87
CA PRO A 30 17.22 -7.05 8.21
C PRO A 30 18.13 -7.79 9.17
N GLY A 31 18.48 -7.18 10.31
CA GLY A 31 19.29 -7.83 11.36
C GLY A 31 18.58 -9.04 11.97
N LEU A 32 17.31 -8.91 12.31
CA LEU A 32 16.50 -10.03 12.80
C LEU A 32 16.45 -11.18 11.78
N MET A 33 16.21 -10.88 10.51
CA MET A 33 16.15 -11.91 9.48
C MET A 33 17.51 -12.57 9.23
N ALA A 34 18.62 -11.84 9.39
CA ALA A 34 19.96 -12.42 9.33
C ALA A 34 20.22 -13.38 10.51
N ASP A 35 19.77 -13.05 11.71
CA ASP A 35 19.86 -13.94 12.88
C ASP A 35 19.01 -15.21 12.72
N LEU A 36 17.85 -15.12 12.02
CA LEU A 36 16.95 -16.26 11.80
C LEU A 36 17.37 -17.17 10.66
N ALA A 37 17.84 -16.62 9.56
CA ALA A 37 18.05 -17.34 8.30
C ALA A 37 19.49 -17.25 7.78
N GLY A 38 20.39 -16.63 8.54
CA GLY A 38 21.81 -16.48 8.20
C GLY A 38 22.07 -15.32 7.23
N GLU A 39 23.30 -15.28 6.72
CA GLU A 39 23.72 -14.26 5.76
C GLU A 39 22.90 -14.30 4.44
N GLY A 40 22.89 -13.20 3.73
CA GLY A 40 22.18 -13.10 2.44
C GLY A 40 20.73 -12.64 2.52
N MET A 41 20.34 -12.00 3.62
CA MET A 41 19.02 -11.36 3.77
C MET A 41 19.02 -9.89 3.31
N GLY A 42 20.16 -9.28 3.07
CA GLY A 42 20.28 -7.92 2.53
C GLY A 42 19.80 -7.79 1.07
N HIS A 43 19.63 -6.55 0.62
CA HIS A 43 19.02 -6.26 -0.69
C HIS A 43 19.77 -6.84 -1.89
N GLU A 44 21.10 -6.86 -1.84
CA GLU A 44 21.92 -7.40 -2.93
C GLU A 44 21.70 -8.91 -3.14
N ALA A 45 21.63 -9.64 -2.05
CA ALA A 45 21.48 -11.08 -2.09
C ALA A 45 20.01 -11.53 -2.16
N PHE A 46 19.07 -10.78 -1.58
CA PHE A 46 17.64 -11.04 -1.61
C PHE A 46 16.90 -9.77 -2.08
N PRO A 47 16.84 -9.49 -3.39
CA PRO A 47 16.26 -8.27 -3.91
C PRO A 47 14.78 -8.10 -3.57
N TRP A 48 14.33 -6.86 -3.48
CA TRP A 48 12.92 -6.52 -3.30
C TRP A 48 12.07 -7.09 -4.45
N LEU A 49 10.87 -7.54 -4.13
CA LEU A 49 9.94 -8.27 -5.01
C LEU A 49 10.45 -9.64 -5.50
N THR A 50 11.37 -10.25 -4.77
CA THR A 50 11.75 -11.64 -4.99
C THR A 50 11.28 -12.54 -3.84
N TRP A 51 11.36 -13.85 -4.03
CA TRP A 51 10.97 -14.83 -3.02
C TRP A 51 12.00 -15.96 -2.91
N ARG A 52 12.03 -16.61 -1.77
CA ARG A 52 12.87 -17.81 -1.50
C ARG A 52 12.15 -18.76 -0.60
N GLN A 53 12.43 -20.06 -0.79
CA GLN A 53 12.19 -21.07 0.24
C GLN A 53 13.36 -21.08 1.22
N MET A 54 13.03 -21.13 2.51
CA MET A 54 14.01 -21.26 3.59
C MET A 54 13.41 -21.97 4.78
N GLU A 55 14.23 -22.26 5.78
CA GLU A 55 13.80 -22.81 7.05
C GLU A 55 14.04 -21.79 8.16
N ILE A 56 13.03 -21.52 8.96
CA ILE A 56 13.06 -20.61 10.11
C ILE A 56 12.54 -21.36 11.33
N GLY A 57 13.40 -21.59 12.33
CA GLY A 57 13.03 -22.31 13.55
C GLY A 57 12.49 -23.73 13.31
N GLY A 58 12.97 -24.42 12.28
CA GLY A 58 12.48 -25.75 11.89
C GLY A 58 11.22 -25.73 11.01
N VAL A 59 10.70 -24.54 10.68
CA VAL A 59 9.52 -24.38 9.83
C VAL A 59 9.93 -24.04 8.40
N LYS A 60 9.37 -24.74 7.41
CA LYS A 60 9.54 -24.42 6.00
C LYS A 60 8.72 -23.19 5.65
N VAL A 61 9.38 -22.17 5.10
CA VAL A 61 8.79 -20.88 4.82
C VAL A 61 9.05 -20.47 3.37
N ASN A 62 8.02 -19.97 2.69
CA ASN A 62 8.19 -19.16 1.49
C ASN A 62 8.28 -17.70 1.93
N ALA A 63 9.48 -17.14 1.94
CA ALA A 63 9.71 -15.75 2.28
C ALA A 63 9.65 -14.88 1.02
N ILE A 64 8.80 -13.86 1.03
CA ILE A 64 8.69 -12.86 -0.03
C ILE A 64 9.21 -11.54 0.51
N ARG A 65 10.20 -10.94 -0.16
CA ARG A 65 10.72 -9.63 0.25
C ARG A 65 9.82 -8.53 -0.30
N VAL A 66 8.87 -8.11 0.50
CA VAL A 66 7.90 -7.04 0.21
C VAL A 66 7.68 -6.19 1.45
N SER A 67 7.14 -5.01 1.25
CA SER A 67 6.76 -4.12 2.34
C SER A 67 5.51 -3.34 1.98
N PHE A 68 4.57 -3.30 2.89
CA PHE A 68 3.42 -2.39 2.84
C PHE A 68 3.56 -1.26 3.87
N ALA A 69 4.55 -1.36 4.77
CA ALA A 69 4.87 -0.37 5.79
C ALA A 69 5.89 0.69 5.33
N GLY A 70 6.54 0.49 4.17
CA GLY A 70 7.58 1.40 3.68
C GLY A 70 8.95 1.23 4.34
N GLU A 71 9.16 0.14 5.09
CA GLU A 71 10.44 -0.28 5.65
C GLU A 71 10.89 -1.59 5.01
N ALA A 72 12.13 -2.03 5.25
CA ALA A 72 12.53 -3.39 4.88
C ALA A 72 11.59 -4.40 5.52
N GLY A 73 11.15 -5.39 4.75
CA GLY A 73 10.15 -6.34 5.23
C GLY A 73 10.10 -7.63 4.45
N TRP A 74 9.54 -8.64 5.10
CA TRP A 74 9.31 -9.97 4.54
C TRP A 74 7.93 -10.48 4.95
N GLU A 75 7.21 -11.01 4.00
CA GLU A 75 6.08 -11.89 4.26
C GLU A 75 6.58 -13.33 4.33
N LEU A 76 6.34 -13.97 5.46
CA LEU A 76 6.74 -15.34 5.75
C LEU A 76 5.51 -16.23 5.67
N HIS A 77 5.37 -16.97 4.58
CA HIS A 77 4.25 -17.88 4.34
C HIS A 77 4.63 -19.30 4.74
N CYS A 78 3.82 -19.93 5.58
CA CYS A 78 4.00 -21.32 6.03
C CYS A 78 2.66 -22.06 6.04
N ASP A 79 2.71 -23.37 6.25
CA ASP A 79 1.50 -24.14 6.51
C ASP A 79 0.79 -23.63 7.76
N MET A 80 -0.55 -23.63 7.76
CA MET A 80 -1.35 -23.10 8.86
C MET A 80 -1.03 -23.78 10.21
N GLY A 81 -0.68 -25.07 10.19
CA GLY A 81 -0.30 -25.81 11.38
C GLY A 81 1.01 -25.36 12.03
N ASP A 82 1.88 -24.70 11.27
CA ASP A 82 3.22 -24.31 11.70
C ASP A 82 3.32 -22.84 12.16
N ILE A 83 2.23 -22.07 12.03
CA ILE A 83 2.27 -20.61 12.28
C ILE A 83 2.72 -20.26 13.70
N THR A 84 2.31 -21.04 14.71
CA THR A 84 2.70 -20.79 16.10
C THR A 84 4.20 -21.00 16.29
N ALA A 85 4.75 -22.09 15.74
CA ALA A 85 6.19 -22.38 15.82
C ALA A 85 7.02 -21.31 15.09
N LEU A 86 6.55 -20.85 13.92
CA LEU A 86 7.18 -19.76 13.19
C LEU A 86 7.13 -18.45 13.99
N TYR A 87 5.97 -18.11 14.57
CA TYR A 87 5.83 -16.92 15.40
C TYR A 87 6.78 -16.94 16.60
N ASP A 88 6.83 -18.06 17.32
CA ASP A 88 7.69 -18.22 18.50
C ASP A 88 9.18 -18.08 18.15
N ALA A 89 9.61 -18.64 17.02
CA ALA A 89 10.98 -18.51 16.52
C ALA A 89 11.32 -17.04 16.17
N VAL A 90 10.45 -16.35 15.43
CA VAL A 90 10.60 -14.94 15.07
C VAL A 90 10.59 -14.07 16.31
N TRP A 91 9.68 -14.32 17.25
CA TRP A 91 9.57 -13.57 18.50
C TRP A 91 10.81 -13.71 19.37
N ALA A 92 11.33 -14.95 19.53
CA ALA A 92 12.53 -15.19 20.33
C ALA A 92 13.76 -14.50 19.74
N ALA A 93 14.00 -14.66 18.44
CA ALA A 93 15.12 -13.99 17.75
C ALA A 93 14.97 -12.48 17.69
N GLY A 94 13.74 -11.97 17.76
CA GLY A 94 13.44 -10.54 17.72
C GLY A 94 13.71 -9.77 19.01
N GLN A 95 13.85 -10.44 20.15
CA GLN A 95 14.05 -9.78 21.45
C GLN A 95 15.24 -8.82 21.47
N PRO A 96 16.44 -9.17 20.99
CA PRO A 96 17.57 -8.24 20.91
C PRO A 96 17.32 -7.05 19.98
N HIS A 97 16.40 -7.19 19.02
CA HIS A 97 16.03 -6.15 18.06
C HIS A 97 14.87 -5.26 18.54
N ASN A 98 14.36 -5.47 19.77
CA ASN A 98 13.17 -4.83 20.32
C ASN A 98 11.93 -5.07 19.46
N ILE A 99 11.67 -6.33 19.09
CA ILE A 99 10.48 -6.72 18.34
C ILE A 99 9.21 -6.36 19.11
N GLY A 100 8.18 -5.97 18.40
CA GLY A 100 6.86 -5.71 18.94
C GLY A 100 5.77 -6.09 17.96
N ASN A 101 4.63 -6.52 18.46
CA ASN A 101 3.46 -6.73 17.64
C ASN A 101 2.81 -5.40 17.27
N PHE A 102 2.28 -5.31 16.05
CA PHE A 102 1.48 -4.18 15.61
C PHE A 102 0.24 -4.68 14.85
N GLY A 103 -0.82 -3.89 14.86
CA GLY A 103 -2.09 -4.25 14.22
C GLY A 103 -2.30 -3.55 12.87
N MET A 104 -3.43 -3.88 12.24
CA MET A 104 -3.81 -3.35 10.93
C MET A 104 -3.95 -1.83 10.91
N LEU A 105 -4.40 -1.18 12.00
CA LEU A 105 -4.50 0.29 12.06
C LEU A 105 -3.13 0.97 11.99
N ALA A 106 -2.11 0.39 12.63
CA ALA A 106 -0.75 0.89 12.52
C ALA A 106 -0.18 0.66 11.11
N LEU A 107 -0.46 -0.49 10.51
CA LEU A 107 -0.07 -0.77 9.13
C LEU A 107 -0.75 0.20 8.16
N ASP A 108 -2.02 0.52 8.36
CA ASP A 108 -2.77 1.46 7.53
C ASP A 108 -2.18 2.88 7.61
N SER A 109 -1.84 3.36 8.82
CA SER A 109 -1.10 4.61 8.97
C SER A 109 0.23 4.61 8.20
N MET A 110 1.02 3.56 8.33
CA MET A 110 2.34 3.44 7.66
C MET A 110 2.22 3.37 6.13
N ARG A 111 1.23 2.65 5.58
CA ARG A 111 1.05 2.55 4.12
C ARG A 111 0.59 3.87 3.51
N LEU A 112 -0.24 4.68 4.23
CA LEU A 112 -0.66 6.01 3.80
C LEU A 112 0.54 6.94 3.62
N GLU A 113 1.48 6.95 4.56
CA GLU A 113 2.72 7.73 4.45
C GLU A 113 3.56 7.35 3.22
N LYS A 114 3.48 6.08 2.82
CA LYS A 114 4.19 5.51 1.65
C LYS A 114 3.43 5.68 0.33
N GLY A 115 2.21 6.19 0.38
CA GLY A 115 1.37 6.32 -0.80
C GLY A 115 0.85 4.99 -1.34
N TYR A 116 0.88 3.93 -0.54
CA TYR A 116 0.42 2.61 -0.96
C TYR A 116 -1.10 2.50 -0.88
N ARG A 117 -1.69 2.08 -1.98
CA ARG A 117 -3.14 1.93 -2.15
C ARG A 117 -3.60 0.60 -1.57
N SER A 118 -4.67 0.63 -0.79
CA SER A 118 -5.26 -0.55 -0.17
C SER A 118 -6.23 -1.24 -1.14
N TRP A 119 -6.12 -2.56 -1.22
CA TRP A 119 -7.05 -3.38 -1.98
C TRP A 119 -8.47 -3.29 -1.40
N LYS A 120 -9.47 -3.13 -2.24
CA LYS A 120 -10.90 -2.95 -1.92
C LYS A 120 -11.27 -1.62 -1.22
N ALA A 121 -10.34 -0.82 -0.77
CA ALA A 121 -10.61 0.52 -0.27
C ALA A 121 -10.28 1.57 -1.35
N ASP A 122 -9.01 1.62 -1.75
CA ASP A 122 -8.52 2.57 -2.76
C ASP A 122 -8.60 2.01 -4.17
N LEU A 123 -8.39 0.69 -4.30
CA LEU A 123 -8.43 -0.04 -5.57
C LEU A 123 -9.74 -0.85 -5.64
N THR A 124 -10.72 -0.27 -6.32
CA THR A 124 -12.03 -0.87 -6.59
C THR A 124 -12.25 -1.06 -8.08
N SER A 125 -13.36 -1.68 -8.47
CA SER A 125 -13.77 -1.77 -9.89
C SER A 125 -14.37 -0.48 -10.44
N ASP A 126 -14.52 0.56 -9.61
CA ASP A 126 -15.10 1.84 -10.00
C ASP A 126 -14.11 2.73 -10.77
N TYR A 127 -12.81 2.45 -10.61
CA TYR A 127 -11.74 3.22 -11.23
C TYR A 127 -10.90 2.35 -12.16
N THR A 128 -10.50 2.91 -13.29
CA THR A 128 -9.58 2.26 -14.22
C THR A 128 -8.15 2.23 -13.66
N MET A 129 -7.27 1.48 -14.33
CA MET A 129 -5.85 1.44 -13.98
C MET A 129 -5.19 2.83 -14.10
N PHE A 130 -5.60 3.64 -15.06
CA PHE A 130 -5.07 5.01 -15.22
C PHE A 130 -5.62 5.94 -14.14
N GLN A 131 -6.92 5.93 -13.89
CA GLN A 131 -7.54 6.72 -12.83
C GLN A 131 -6.99 6.39 -11.44
N SER A 132 -6.69 5.11 -11.19
CA SER A 132 -6.06 4.66 -9.93
C SER A 132 -4.58 5.00 -9.80
N GLY A 133 -3.97 5.69 -10.79
CA GLY A 133 -2.54 5.99 -10.80
C GLY A 133 -1.64 4.76 -10.98
N LEU A 134 -2.18 3.64 -11.48
CA LEU A 134 -1.45 2.40 -11.74
C LEU A 134 -1.08 2.22 -13.22
N GLY A 135 -1.19 3.26 -14.03
CA GLY A 135 -0.92 3.22 -15.47
C GLY A 135 0.49 2.72 -15.83
N ARG A 136 1.48 2.95 -14.96
CA ARG A 136 2.86 2.43 -15.14
C ARG A 136 2.93 0.90 -15.23
N TRP A 137 1.91 0.18 -14.74
CA TRP A 137 1.83 -1.28 -14.79
C TRP A 137 1.07 -1.78 -16.01
N VAL A 138 0.50 -0.88 -16.83
CA VAL A 138 -0.23 -1.22 -18.05
C VAL A 138 0.71 -1.19 -19.24
N ASN A 139 0.96 -2.35 -19.83
CA ASN A 139 1.75 -2.45 -21.06
C ASN A 139 0.82 -2.50 -22.29
N LEU A 140 0.51 -1.33 -22.86
CA LEU A 140 -0.33 -1.21 -24.05
C LEU A 140 0.32 -1.81 -25.32
N ASN A 141 1.64 -2.07 -25.32
CA ASN A 141 2.34 -2.71 -26.43
C ASN A 141 2.20 -4.23 -26.45
N LYS A 142 1.69 -4.85 -25.35
CA LYS A 142 1.39 -6.27 -25.34
C LYS A 142 0.37 -6.58 -26.44
N GLU A 143 0.55 -7.70 -27.17
CA GLU A 143 -0.27 -8.03 -28.32
C GLU A 143 -1.77 -8.08 -28.01
N ALA A 144 -2.16 -8.79 -26.95
CA ALA A 144 -3.54 -8.89 -26.50
C ALA A 144 -3.65 -9.06 -24.98
N PHE A 145 -4.69 -8.47 -24.40
CA PHE A 145 -5.18 -8.74 -23.04
C PHE A 145 -6.60 -8.21 -22.88
N THR A 146 -7.33 -8.77 -21.93
CA THR A 146 -8.71 -8.33 -21.65
C THR A 146 -8.73 -6.86 -21.20
N GLY A 147 -9.52 -6.03 -21.87
CA GLY A 147 -9.62 -4.59 -21.59
C GLY A 147 -8.64 -3.70 -22.37
N LYS A 148 -7.74 -4.26 -23.21
CA LYS A 148 -6.75 -3.46 -23.96
C LYS A 148 -7.39 -2.32 -24.75
N ALA A 149 -8.43 -2.60 -25.54
CA ALA A 149 -9.07 -1.58 -26.38
C ALA A 149 -9.66 -0.42 -25.56
N ALA A 150 -10.30 -0.72 -24.43
CA ALA A 150 -10.84 0.30 -23.51
C ALA A 150 -9.73 1.17 -22.91
N LEU A 151 -8.65 0.56 -22.43
CA LEU A 151 -7.50 1.30 -21.88
C LEU A 151 -6.76 2.11 -22.93
N GLN A 152 -6.67 1.64 -24.17
CA GLN A 152 -6.12 2.42 -25.28
C GLN A 152 -6.97 3.65 -25.60
N ALA A 153 -8.30 3.49 -25.63
CA ALA A 153 -9.21 4.61 -25.87
C ALA A 153 -9.12 5.65 -24.74
N GLU A 154 -9.10 5.21 -23.48
CA GLU A 154 -8.96 6.10 -22.33
C GLU A 154 -7.60 6.84 -22.35
N HIS A 155 -6.51 6.13 -22.65
CA HIS A 155 -5.17 6.74 -22.75
C HIS A 155 -5.12 7.83 -23.83
N GLN A 156 -5.82 7.63 -24.96
CA GLN A 156 -5.90 8.63 -26.04
C GLN A 156 -6.80 9.82 -25.69
N ALA A 157 -7.89 9.58 -24.98
CA ALA A 157 -8.84 10.62 -24.58
C ALA A 157 -8.37 11.44 -23.37
N GLY A 158 -7.43 10.91 -22.58
CA GLY A 158 -7.08 11.40 -21.26
C GLY A 158 -8.02 10.87 -20.18
N VAL A 159 -7.52 10.79 -18.96
CA VAL A 159 -8.31 10.36 -17.80
C VAL A 159 -9.24 11.47 -17.32
N THR A 160 -10.41 11.11 -16.84
CA THR A 160 -11.37 12.07 -16.27
C THR A 160 -11.16 12.31 -14.79
N GLN A 161 -10.48 11.41 -14.10
CA GLN A 161 -10.21 11.46 -12.67
C GLN A 161 -8.78 11.02 -12.39
N ASN A 162 -8.17 11.57 -11.33
CA ASN A 162 -6.84 11.20 -10.87
C ASN A 162 -6.86 10.82 -9.40
N PHE A 163 -6.21 9.73 -9.09
CA PHE A 163 -5.88 9.38 -7.71
C PHE A 163 -4.72 10.25 -7.22
N VAL A 164 -4.90 10.88 -6.06
CA VAL A 164 -3.91 11.78 -5.46
C VAL A 164 -3.76 11.51 -3.97
N THR A 165 -2.60 11.86 -3.42
CA THR A 165 -2.36 11.93 -1.99
C THR A 165 -2.33 13.40 -1.54
N LEU A 166 -3.03 13.68 -0.45
CA LEU A 166 -3.14 15.02 0.15
C LEU A 166 -2.59 14.98 1.58
N THR A 167 -2.00 16.08 2.02
CA THR A 167 -1.84 16.38 3.44
C THR A 167 -2.86 17.44 3.84
N LEU A 168 -3.38 17.34 5.05
CA LEU A 168 -4.29 18.33 5.62
C LEU A 168 -3.57 19.16 6.67
N ASP A 169 -3.86 20.44 6.73
CA ASP A 169 -3.39 21.29 7.81
C ASP A 169 -3.99 20.87 9.16
N ASP A 170 -3.30 21.17 10.24
CA ASP A 170 -3.83 20.95 11.58
C ASP A 170 -5.11 21.77 11.80
N PRO A 171 -6.04 21.31 12.65
CA PRO A 171 -7.21 22.10 13.00
C PRO A 171 -6.80 23.43 13.65
N ALA A 172 -7.64 24.43 13.50
CA ALA A 172 -7.42 25.71 14.16
C ALA A 172 -7.42 25.56 15.70
N ASP A 173 -6.75 26.49 16.40
CA ASP A 173 -6.66 26.49 17.85
C ASP A 173 -8.06 26.36 18.51
N GLY A 174 -8.19 25.38 19.39
CA GLY A 174 -9.45 25.09 20.09
C GLY A 174 -10.44 24.19 19.31
N GLU A 175 -10.12 23.81 18.09
CA GLU A 175 -10.91 22.83 17.35
C GLU A 175 -10.50 21.39 17.69
N PRO A 176 -11.46 20.45 17.73
CA PRO A 176 -11.11 19.06 17.96
C PRO A 176 -10.29 18.51 16.78
N PHE A 177 -9.26 17.75 17.13
CA PHE A 177 -8.52 16.98 16.14
C PHE A 177 -9.43 15.90 15.53
N GLY A 178 -9.37 15.71 14.23
CA GLY A 178 -10.10 14.67 13.52
C GLY A 178 -9.46 14.40 12.17
N GLU A 179 -9.58 13.18 11.72
CA GLU A 179 -9.15 12.75 10.38
C GLU A 179 -10.33 12.82 9.41
N ALA A 180 -10.03 13.03 8.13
CA ALA A 180 -11.00 12.79 7.09
C ALA A 180 -11.46 11.32 7.13
N VAL A 181 -12.67 11.07 6.64
CA VAL A 181 -13.22 9.72 6.57
C VAL A 181 -13.49 9.34 5.13
N TYR A 182 -13.72 8.06 4.89
CA TYR A 182 -14.15 7.58 3.58
C TYR A 182 -15.37 8.37 3.09
N LEU A 183 -15.33 8.83 1.84
CA LEU A 183 -16.31 9.71 1.18
C LEU A 183 -16.35 11.16 1.70
N SER A 184 -15.41 11.62 2.52
CA SER A 184 -15.23 13.06 2.75
C SER A 184 -15.07 13.80 1.43
N THR A 185 -15.80 14.89 1.25
CA THR A 185 -15.72 15.70 0.02
C THR A 185 -14.42 16.48 -0.03
N VAL A 186 -13.77 16.45 -1.18
CA VAL A 186 -12.64 17.33 -1.52
C VAL A 186 -13.16 18.44 -2.42
N ARG A 187 -12.83 19.68 -2.11
CA ARG A 187 -13.20 20.86 -2.91
C ARG A 187 -11.97 21.59 -3.45
N ILE A 188 -12.12 22.14 -4.63
CA ILE A 188 -11.15 23.07 -5.25
C ILE A 188 -11.89 24.37 -5.52
N ASP A 189 -11.39 25.49 -4.94
CA ASP A 189 -12.03 26.80 -4.99
C ASP A 189 -13.53 26.77 -4.61
N GLY A 190 -13.86 25.95 -3.58
CA GLY A 190 -15.22 25.81 -3.05
C GLY A 190 -16.15 24.90 -3.86
N ASN A 191 -15.70 24.35 -4.98
CA ASN A 191 -16.49 23.43 -5.81
C ASN A 191 -16.10 21.97 -5.53
N ASP A 192 -17.07 21.08 -5.46
CA ASP A 192 -16.85 19.67 -5.23
C ASP A 192 -15.99 19.06 -6.37
N ALA A 193 -14.81 18.58 -6.03
CA ALA A 193 -13.82 18.06 -6.98
C ALA A 193 -13.66 16.53 -6.91
N GLY A 194 -14.11 15.91 -5.83
CA GLY A 194 -14.02 14.45 -5.66
C GLY A 194 -14.15 14.01 -4.22
N LEU A 195 -13.74 12.77 -3.96
CA LEU A 195 -13.98 12.11 -2.67
C LEU A 195 -12.71 11.46 -2.12
N VAL A 196 -12.58 11.49 -0.81
CA VAL A 196 -11.58 10.73 -0.07
C VAL A 196 -11.90 9.24 -0.12
N VAL A 197 -10.91 8.43 -0.43
CA VAL A 197 -11.00 6.95 -0.43
C VAL A 197 -10.31 6.31 0.77
N SER A 198 -9.26 6.94 1.31
CA SER A 198 -8.60 6.55 2.54
C SER A 198 -8.04 7.78 3.25
N ALA A 199 -8.03 7.75 4.57
CA ALA A 199 -7.38 8.80 5.35
C ALA A 199 -6.88 8.28 6.70
N GLY A 200 -5.99 9.03 7.33
CA GLY A 200 -5.45 8.73 8.65
C GLY A 200 -4.28 9.65 9.00
N TYR A 201 -3.75 9.48 10.20
CA TYR A 201 -2.59 10.23 10.65
C TYR A 201 -1.30 9.48 10.38
N GLY A 202 -0.37 10.11 9.67
CA GLY A 202 0.97 9.59 9.42
C GLY A 202 1.90 9.95 10.59
N HIS A 203 2.11 9.01 11.50
CA HIS A 203 2.87 9.25 12.74
C HIS A 203 4.35 9.53 12.51
N ARG A 204 4.97 8.97 11.46
CA ARG A 204 6.38 9.23 11.11
C ARG A 204 6.58 10.60 10.47
N VAL A 205 5.61 11.04 9.68
CA VAL A 205 5.67 12.32 8.96
C VAL A 205 4.98 13.47 9.70
N GLY A 206 4.23 13.16 10.78
CA GLY A 206 3.54 14.14 11.60
C GLY A 206 2.45 14.92 10.85
N LYS A 207 1.69 14.25 9.97
CA LYS A 207 0.68 14.87 9.10
C LYS A 207 -0.60 14.06 9.05
N SER A 208 -1.75 14.75 9.01
CA SER A 208 -2.99 14.17 8.51
C SER A 208 -2.88 13.93 7.02
N ILE A 209 -3.21 12.73 6.57
CA ILE A 209 -3.09 12.29 5.17
C ILE A 209 -4.46 11.86 4.67
N ALA A 210 -4.79 12.24 3.45
CA ALA A 210 -5.95 11.71 2.74
C ALA A 210 -5.55 11.27 1.33
N MET A 211 -6.03 10.12 0.90
CA MET A 211 -5.98 9.68 -0.49
C MET A 211 -7.35 9.95 -1.10
N ALA A 212 -7.39 10.52 -2.27
CA ALA A 212 -8.63 10.94 -2.91
C ALA A 212 -8.62 10.67 -4.42
N VAL A 213 -9.80 10.55 -5.00
CA VAL A 213 -9.99 10.53 -6.46
C VAL A 213 -10.68 11.83 -6.85
N LEU A 214 -10.00 12.64 -7.67
CA LEU A 214 -10.42 13.99 -8.01
C LEU A 214 -10.64 14.15 -9.52
N ASP A 215 -11.56 15.04 -9.92
CA ASP A 215 -11.74 15.46 -11.31
C ASP A 215 -10.42 15.99 -11.88
N ALA A 216 -9.98 15.44 -13.01
CA ALA A 216 -8.69 15.76 -13.59
C ALA A 216 -8.58 17.21 -14.05
N ARG A 217 -9.67 17.80 -14.58
CA ARG A 217 -9.69 19.18 -15.09
C ARG A 217 -9.62 20.20 -13.96
N MET A 218 -10.35 19.91 -12.86
CA MET A 218 -10.31 20.77 -11.68
C MET A 218 -8.92 20.73 -11.03
N LEU A 219 -8.31 19.55 -10.99
CA LEU A 219 -6.95 19.37 -10.48
C LEU A 219 -5.92 20.14 -11.32
N GLU A 220 -6.02 20.08 -12.66
CA GLU A 220 -5.14 20.79 -13.59
C GLU A 220 -5.31 22.33 -13.54
N SER A 221 -6.52 22.82 -13.26
CA SER A 221 -6.76 24.26 -13.14
C SER A 221 -6.05 24.87 -11.93
N GLY A 222 -5.68 24.04 -10.95
CA GLY A 222 -5.14 24.48 -9.67
C GLY A 222 -6.22 25.16 -8.82
N GLY A 223 -5.84 25.67 -7.67
CA GLY A 223 -6.73 26.37 -6.75
C GLY A 223 -6.54 25.93 -5.31
N ALA A 224 -7.22 26.62 -4.40
CA ALA A 224 -7.20 26.28 -2.99
C ALA A 224 -8.02 25.00 -2.75
N MET A 225 -7.38 24.00 -2.16
CA MET A 225 -8.04 22.73 -1.83
C MET A 225 -8.46 22.68 -0.38
N THR A 226 -9.64 22.13 -0.15
CA THR A 226 -10.14 21.80 1.18
C THR A 226 -10.72 20.39 1.20
N VAL A 227 -10.72 19.79 2.39
CA VAL A 227 -11.37 18.50 2.67
C VAL A 227 -12.36 18.69 3.80
N ASP A 228 -13.57 18.19 3.62
CA ASP A 228 -14.56 18.14 4.69
C ASP A 228 -14.14 17.12 5.75
N VAL A 229 -13.83 17.58 6.94
CA VAL A 229 -13.51 16.73 8.09
C VAL A 229 -14.63 16.89 9.12
N LEU A 230 -15.59 15.97 9.08
CA LEU A 230 -16.73 15.96 10.03
C LEU A 230 -17.52 17.28 10.05
N GLY A 231 -17.78 17.84 8.86
CA GLY A 231 -18.54 19.08 8.68
C GLY A 231 -17.70 20.36 8.81
N ARG A 232 -16.37 20.26 8.79
CA ARG A 232 -15.44 21.38 8.82
C ARG A 232 -14.46 21.30 7.66
N GLU A 233 -14.30 22.41 6.96
CA GLU A 233 -13.33 22.52 5.86
C GLU A 233 -11.92 22.66 6.43
N ARG A 234 -11.02 21.77 6.05
CA ARG A 234 -9.58 21.86 6.35
C ARG A 234 -8.79 22.06 5.06
N ALA A 235 -7.85 22.99 5.08
CA ALA A 235 -6.97 23.19 3.94
C ALA A 235 -6.17 21.92 3.65
N ALA A 236 -6.02 21.62 2.36
CA ALA A 236 -5.36 20.43 1.88
C ALA A 236 -4.34 20.76 0.79
N HIS A 237 -3.27 19.97 0.75
CA HIS A 237 -2.14 20.19 -0.16
C HIS A 237 -1.78 18.90 -0.88
N LEU A 238 -1.57 19.00 -2.19
CA LEU A 238 -1.09 17.86 -2.99
C LEU A 238 0.31 17.41 -2.56
N VAL A 239 0.47 16.12 -2.44
CA VAL A 239 1.78 15.48 -2.20
C VAL A 239 2.41 15.17 -3.55
N ALA A 240 3.56 15.78 -3.84
CA ALA A 240 4.29 15.51 -5.06
C ALA A 240 4.73 14.04 -5.13
N GLY A 241 4.33 13.35 -6.19
CA GLY A 241 4.65 11.92 -6.38
C GLY A 241 3.92 10.97 -5.43
N ASP A 242 2.88 11.42 -4.72
CA ASP A 242 2.02 10.63 -3.82
C ASP A 242 2.72 9.99 -2.60
N VAL A 243 3.98 10.27 -2.34
CA VAL A 243 4.79 9.61 -1.30
C VAL A 243 5.39 10.64 -0.34
N LEU A 244 5.06 10.51 0.95
CA LEU A 244 5.58 11.35 2.03
C LEU A 244 6.81 10.77 2.71
N TYR A 245 6.86 9.45 2.87
CA TYR A 245 7.92 8.75 3.59
C TYR A 245 8.81 7.97 2.63
N ASP A 246 10.12 8.21 2.66
CA ASP A 246 11.15 7.50 1.88
C ASP A 246 10.77 7.34 0.37
N PRO A 247 10.54 8.43 -0.36
CA PRO A 247 10.06 8.37 -1.76
C PRO A 247 11.02 7.60 -2.68
N GLU A 248 12.30 7.51 -2.34
CA GLU A 248 13.33 6.81 -3.12
C GLU A 248 13.49 5.33 -2.75
N ASN A 249 12.71 4.85 -1.77
CA ASN A 249 12.74 3.47 -1.28
C ASN A 249 14.11 3.04 -0.70
N ALA A 250 14.87 3.99 -0.18
CA ALA A 250 16.19 3.71 0.40
C ALA A 250 16.09 2.79 1.63
N LYS A 251 15.05 2.99 2.48
CA LYS A 251 14.82 2.19 3.69
C LYS A 251 14.29 0.77 3.41
N MET A 252 13.69 0.55 2.26
CA MET A 252 13.26 -0.79 1.85
C MET A 252 14.38 -1.61 1.22
N LYS A 253 15.45 -0.93 0.74
CA LYS A 253 16.57 -1.53 0.01
C LYS A 253 17.84 -1.70 0.85
N VAL A 254 17.70 -1.78 2.14
CA VAL A 254 18.79 -2.08 3.08
C VAL A 254 19.07 -3.56 3.19
#